data_8bca641a28f2ff82cd82e3cb3cf5454f
#
_entry.id   8bca641a28f2ff82cd82e3cb3cf5454f
#
_cell.length_a   1.000
_cell.length_b   1.000
_cell.length_c   1.000
_cell.angle_alpha   90.00
_cell.angle_beta   90.00
_cell.angle_gamma   90.00
#
_symmetry.space_group_name_H-M   'P 1'
#
loop_
_entity.id
_entity.type
_entity.pdbx_description
1 polymer ?
#
loop_
_entity_poly.entity_id
_entity_poly.type
_entity_poly.pdbx_seq_one_letter_code
_entity_poly.pdbx_strand_id
1 'polypeptide(L)'
;HIHLLGYGLFLEMVDLSGTKSIEELQQRIRQYIIKNRINKGEWIRGRGWNQDCFIKDQMPCKEDLDAVSREYPIVISRVCGHILVVNSKALEICKITEKMEEIPKEQIGIGEDGLPNGIFRENGMDLIYSNIPDPDLETLKRSIVKGQEQLLAKGITAVQSDDFGNVKDYKKVIQAFKELEKEKKLQIKVYEQCNFRTLSQLKEFLEEEQGFERNKEQVNCQKDVYKKGHFRLGCLKIVGDGSLGARTAWLRRPYKDAKDKTGIACYDLDSLYSYMSYAHKEGIPIAIHCIGDAMIETAVQYFARLQEEAPKPELRHEIVHCQITDLSLLQRIAKQGILVSIQPIFLNYDLHIVEARVGREL
;
A
#
# COMPACT_ATOMS: atom_id res chain seq x y z
N HIS A 1 -0.65 -1.40 -12.55
CA HIS A 1 -0.87 -0.82 -11.21
C HIS A 1 0.34 -1.07 -10.32
N ILE A 2 0.88 -0.03 -9.72
CA ILE A 2 2.01 -0.08 -8.77
C ILE A 2 1.83 0.98 -7.67
N HIS A 3 2.85 1.09 -6.80
CA HIS A 3 3.03 2.16 -5.81
C HIS A 3 4.43 2.75 -6.02
N LEU A 4 4.58 3.69 -6.96
CA LEU A 4 5.89 4.20 -7.39
C LEU A 4 6.67 4.85 -6.26
N LEU A 5 6.03 5.78 -5.54
CA LEU A 5 6.62 6.41 -4.36
C LEU A 5 6.88 5.37 -3.26
N GLY A 6 5.90 4.49 -2.99
CA GLY A 6 6.06 3.41 -2.02
C GLY A 6 7.24 2.51 -2.34
N TYR A 7 7.43 2.16 -3.62
CA TYR A 7 8.59 1.40 -4.07
C TYR A 7 9.90 2.19 -3.91
N GLY A 8 9.90 3.48 -4.25
CA GLY A 8 11.06 4.33 -4.05
C GLY A 8 11.46 4.45 -2.57
N LEU A 9 10.49 4.67 -1.68
CA LEU A 9 10.71 4.67 -0.24
C LEU A 9 11.25 3.32 0.27
N PHE A 10 10.72 2.21 -0.28
CA PHE A 10 11.24 0.87 0.01
C PHE A 10 12.72 0.71 -0.37
N LEU A 11 13.14 1.23 -1.53
CA LEU A 11 14.52 1.23 -1.99
C LEU A 11 15.46 2.09 -1.13
N GLU A 12 14.90 2.97 -0.31
CA GLU A 12 15.62 3.78 0.66
C GLU A 12 15.75 3.12 2.04
N MET A 13 15.14 1.96 2.26
CA MET A 13 15.28 1.19 3.49
C MET A 13 16.54 0.31 3.46
N VAL A 14 16.98 -0.12 4.64
CA VAL A 14 18.02 -1.15 4.75
C VAL A 14 17.46 -2.47 4.23
N ASP A 15 18.05 -3.02 3.19
CA ASP A 15 17.69 -4.37 2.73
C ASP A 15 18.28 -5.42 3.66
N LEU A 16 17.39 -6.09 4.38
CA LEU A 16 17.72 -7.17 5.32
C LEU A 16 17.35 -8.56 4.76
N SER A 17 16.94 -8.62 3.49
CA SER A 17 16.56 -9.87 2.83
C SER A 17 17.75 -10.82 2.74
N GLY A 18 17.50 -12.10 3.04
CA GLY A 18 18.54 -13.15 2.96
C GLY A 18 19.60 -13.11 4.04
N THR A 19 19.50 -12.24 5.07
CA THR A 19 20.37 -12.29 6.25
C THR A 19 20.27 -13.65 6.92
N LYS A 20 21.41 -14.16 7.41
CA LYS A 20 21.56 -15.49 8.01
C LYS A 20 21.76 -15.48 9.52
N SER A 21 21.93 -14.30 10.10
CA SER A 21 22.09 -14.12 11.55
C SER A 21 21.76 -12.70 11.99
N ILE A 22 21.60 -12.51 13.30
CA ILE A 22 21.43 -11.19 13.93
C ILE A 22 22.68 -10.31 13.69
N GLU A 23 23.87 -10.88 13.72
CA GLU A 23 25.13 -10.17 13.49
C GLU A 23 25.19 -9.60 12.06
N GLU A 24 24.78 -10.38 11.07
CA GLU A 24 24.71 -9.91 9.67
C GLU A 24 23.69 -8.79 9.51
N LEU A 25 22.51 -8.94 10.14
CA LEU A 25 21.47 -7.90 10.19
C LEU A 25 22.04 -6.59 10.80
N GLN A 26 22.69 -6.67 11.94
CA GLN A 26 23.34 -5.52 12.59
C GLN A 26 24.40 -4.88 11.69
N GLN A 27 25.23 -5.70 11.02
CA GLN A 27 26.27 -5.22 10.12
C GLN A 27 25.68 -4.42 8.96
N ARG A 28 24.61 -4.92 8.33
CA ARG A 28 23.94 -4.20 7.22
C ARG A 28 23.37 -2.86 7.68
N ILE A 29 22.78 -2.79 8.86
CA ILE A 29 22.26 -1.53 9.42
C ILE A 29 23.42 -0.55 9.67
N ARG A 30 24.52 -0.96 10.29
CA ARG A 30 25.71 -0.09 10.50
C ARG A 30 26.28 0.42 9.19
N GLN A 31 26.43 -0.45 8.19
CA GLN A 31 26.91 -0.06 6.86
C GLN A 31 25.98 0.96 6.19
N TYR A 32 24.67 0.79 6.33
CA TYR A 32 23.69 1.73 5.80
C TYR A 32 23.81 3.12 6.45
N ILE A 33 23.94 3.20 7.77
CA ILE A 33 24.11 4.46 8.50
C ILE A 33 25.34 5.20 8.00
N ILE A 34 26.48 4.51 7.90
CA ILE A 34 27.76 5.10 7.44
C ILE A 34 27.67 5.54 5.98
N LYS A 35 27.20 4.65 5.09
CA LYS A 35 27.13 4.91 3.64
C LYS A 35 26.24 6.10 3.30
N ASN A 36 25.09 6.23 3.98
CA ASN A 36 24.12 7.26 3.69
C ASN A 36 24.28 8.52 4.57
N ARG A 37 25.30 8.55 5.46
CA ARG A 37 25.58 9.68 6.36
C ARG A 37 24.36 10.16 7.13
N ILE A 38 23.60 9.20 7.67
CA ILE A 38 22.34 9.49 8.38
C ILE A 38 22.63 10.39 9.59
N ASN A 39 21.82 11.43 9.77
CA ASN A 39 21.96 12.33 10.91
C ASN A 39 21.42 11.70 12.19
N LYS A 40 22.01 12.07 13.34
CA LYS A 40 21.53 11.61 14.64
C LYS A 40 20.05 11.98 14.83
N GLY A 41 19.27 11.01 15.30
CA GLY A 41 17.83 11.16 15.52
C GLY A 41 16.96 10.86 14.31
N GLU A 42 17.53 10.70 13.11
CA GLU A 42 16.76 10.20 11.95
C GLU A 42 16.42 8.72 12.11
N TRP A 43 15.21 8.35 11.68
CA TRP A 43 14.75 6.96 11.73
C TRP A 43 15.48 6.07 10.73
N ILE A 44 16.04 4.98 11.23
CA ILE A 44 16.59 3.90 10.40
C ILE A 44 15.50 2.86 10.20
N ARG A 45 15.10 2.68 8.93
CA ARG A 45 14.07 1.72 8.55
C ARG A 45 14.70 0.58 7.77
N GLY A 46 14.42 -0.65 8.16
CA GLY A 46 14.88 -1.85 7.45
C GLY A 46 13.73 -2.83 7.19
N ARG A 47 13.90 -3.70 6.21
CA ARG A 47 12.88 -4.69 5.85
C ARG A 47 13.49 -5.97 5.26
N GLY A 48 12.78 -7.06 5.43
CA GLY A 48 13.02 -8.29 4.69
C GLY A 48 13.73 -9.39 5.48
N TRP A 49 14.07 -9.16 6.75
CA TRP A 49 14.63 -10.22 7.59
C TRP A 49 13.61 -11.36 7.82
N ASN A 50 14.14 -12.57 7.99
CA ASN A 50 13.35 -13.74 8.31
C ASN A 50 14.17 -14.69 9.20
N GLN A 51 13.77 -14.83 10.47
CA GLN A 51 14.49 -15.68 11.44
C GLN A 51 14.50 -17.17 11.02
N ASP A 52 13.49 -17.62 10.26
CA ASP A 52 13.47 -19.01 9.74
C ASP A 52 14.66 -19.31 8.80
N CYS A 53 15.31 -18.25 8.30
CA CYS A 53 16.52 -18.33 7.49
C CYS A 53 17.80 -18.17 8.29
N PHE A 54 17.73 -17.88 9.60
CA PHE A 54 18.89 -17.69 10.44
C PHE A 54 19.51 -19.04 10.83
N ILE A 55 20.83 -19.07 10.99
CA ILE A 55 21.57 -20.26 11.45
C ILE A 55 21.07 -20.69 12.84
N LYS A 56 20.77 -19.73 13.69
CA LYS A 56 20.07 -19.94 14.95
C LYS A 56 18.67 -19.36 14.79
N ASP A 57 17.64 -20.18 14.97
CA ASP A 57 16.24 -19.73 14.96
C ASP A 57 15.99 -18.85 16.21
N GLN A 58 16.24 -17.57 16.02
CA GLN A 58 16.15 -16.57 17.09
C GLN A 58 15.53 -15.28 16.52
N MET A 59 14.42 -14.85 17.13
CA MET A 59 13.82 -13.56 16.83
C MET A 59 14.73 -12.43 17.25
N PRO A 60 15.00 -11.43 16.39
CA PRO A 60 15.65 -10.20 16.82
C PRO A 60 14.82 -9.50 17.90
N CYS A 61 15.51 -8.84 18.84
CA CYS A 61 14.88 -8.07 19.91
C CYS A 61 15.48 -6.65 20.03
N LYS A 62 14.98 -5.91 20.97
CA LYS A 62 15.39 -4.52 21.26
C LYS A 62 16.92 -4.43 21.48
N GLU A 63 17.46 -5.34 22.26
CA GLU A 63 18.88 -5.39 22.65
C GLU A 63 19.79 -5.58 21.43
N ASP A 64 19.37 -6.38 20.46
CA ASP A 64 20.11 -6.61 19.23
C ASP A 64 20.23 -5.33 18.38
N LEU A 65 19.19 -4.51 18.37
CA LEU A 65 19.19 -3.23 17.66
C LEU A 65 19.89 -2.13 18.48
N ASP A 66 19.82 -2.17 19.80
CA ASP A 66 20.57 -1.31 20.71
C ASP A 66 22.09 -1.52 20.54
N ALA A 67 22.51 -2.75 20.27
CA ALA A 67 23.91 -3.06 19.97
C ALA A 67 24.40 -2.43 18.64
N VAL A 68 23.49 -2.05 17.73
CA VAL A 68 23.82 -1.23 16.57
C VAL A 68 23.98 0.22 16.98
N SER A 69 22.96 0.79 17.63
CA SER A 69 22.98 2.17 18.13
C SER A 69 21.82 2.45 19.09
N ARG A 70 22.09 3.30 20.08
CA ARG A 70 21.09 3.92 20.96
C ARG A 70 20.82 5.39 20.63
N GLU A 71 21.45 5.93 19.59
CA GLU A 71 21.29 7.32 19.16
C GLU A 71 20.27 7.47 18.03
N TYR A 72 20.12 6.43 17.22
CA TYR A 72 19.16 6.39 16.11
C TYR A 72 17.94 5.56 16.51
N PRO A 73 16.70 6.05 16.26
CA PRO A 73 15.54 5.19 16.32
C PRO A 73 15.59 4.18 15.16
N ILE A 74 15.59 2.90 15.49
CA ILE A 74 15.71 1.81 14.51
C ILE A 74 14.41 1.01 14.50
N VAL A 75 13.85 0.75 13.31
CA VAL A 75 12.74 -0.14 13.09
C VAL A 75 13.03 -1.07 11.93
N ILE A 76 12.85 -2.37 12.15
CA ILE A 76 13.02 -3.38 11.10
C ILE A 76 11.79 -4.26 10.97
N SER A 77 11.25 -4.37 9.77
CA SER A 77 10.06 -5.19 9.48
C SER A 77 10.46 -6.55 8.93
N ARG A 78 9.81 -7.60 9.42
CA ARG A 78 9.94 -8.96 8.91
C ARG A 78 9.42 -9.04 7.46
N VAL A 79 9.90 -10.01 6.71
CA VAL A 79 9.52 -10.25 5.31
C VAL A 79 8.01 -10.35 5.10
N CYS A 80 7.27 -10.91 6.05
CA CYS A 80 5.81 -11.03 5.97
C CYS A 80 5.06 -9.69 6.15
N GLY A 81 5.71 -8.66 6.72
CA GLY A 81 5.07 -7.37 6.98
C GLY A 81 4.17 -7.30 8.23
N HIS A 82 3.99 -8.41 8.97
CA HIS A 82 3.11 -8.50 10.15
C HIS A 82 3.85 -8.46 11.48
N ILE A 83 5.18 -8.31 11.44
CA ILE A 83 6.03 -8.21 12.63
C ILE A 83 7.07 -7.13 12.37
N LEU A 84 7.28 -6.27 13.35
CA LEU A 84 8.43 -5.38 13.39
C LEU A 84 9.18 -5.49 14.70
N VAL A 85 10.44 -5.07 14.67
CA VAL A 85 11.29 -4.95 15.87
C VAL A 85 11.87 -3.55 15.90
N VAL A 86 11.90 -2.96 17.10
CA VAL A 86 12.46 -1.63 17.34
C VAL A 86 13.48 -1.64 18.48
N ASN A 87 14.39 -0.66 18.48
CA ASN A 87 15.34 -0.46 19.56
C ASN A 87 14.77 0.40 20.70
N SER A 88 15.53 0.56 21.78
CA SER A 88 15.15 1.36 22.94
C SER A 88 14.90 2.83 22.58
N LYS A 89 15.65 3.41 21.63
CA LYS A 89 15.46 4.80 21.19
C LYS A 89 14.11 5.01 20.48
N ALA A 90 13.68 4.05 19.69
CA ALA A 90 12.36 4.10 19.06
C ALA A 90 11.24 3.96 20.09
N LEU A 91 11.37 3.08 21.09
CA LEU A 91 10.41 2.95 22.20
C LEU A 91 10.28 4.26 22.99
N GLU A 92 11.41 4.92 23.29
CA GLU A 92 11.44 6.21 23.96
C GLU A 92 10.66 7.28 23.19
N ILE A 93 10.92 7.42 21.87
CA ILE A 93 10.25 8.40 21.01
C ILE A 93 8.75 8.10 20.91
N CYS A 94 8.36 6.84 20.82
CA CYS A 94 6.96 6.41 20.79
C CYS A 94 6.28 6.47 22.16
N LYS A 95 7.02 6.83 23.24
CA LYS A 95 6.53 6.85 24.63
C LYS A 95 5.94 5.50 25.08
N ILE A 96 6.51 4.41 24.58
CA ILE A 96 6.11 3.05 24.92
C ILE A 96 6.99 2.62 26.11
N THR A 97 6.53 2.95 27.31
CA THR A 97 7.14 2.61 28.58
C THR A 97 6.18 1.71 29.40
N GLU A 98 6.56 1.24 30.47
CA GLU A 98 6.12 0.31 31.50
C GLU A 98 4.66 -0.23 31.54
N LYS A 99 3.65 0.40 30.96
CA LYS A 99 2.26 -0.11 31.10
C LYS A 99 1.40 0.23 29.87
N MET A 100 1.23 -0.74 29.03
CA MET A 100 0.25 -0.68 27.95
C MET A 100 -0.90 -1.65 28.26
N GLU A 101 -1.71 -1.32 29.27
CA GLU A 101 -2.82 -2.16 29.73
C GLU A 101 -3.94 -2.27 28.67
N GLU A 102 -3.99 -1.35 27.71
CA GLU A 102 -5.04 -1.26 26.69
C GLU A 102 -4.76 -2.08 25.41
N ILE A 103 -3.55 -2.66 25.26
CA ILE A 103 -3.17 -3.39 24.06
C ILE A 103 -3.08 -4.88 24.35
N PRO A 104 -3.66 -5.75 23.49
CA PRO A 104 -3.54 -7.17 23.65
C PRO A 104 -2.07 -7.62 23.77
N LYS A 105 -1.74 -8.37 24.81
CA LYS A 105 -0.36 -8.82 25.07
C LYS A 105 0.26 -9.63 23.93
N GLU A 106 -0.59 -10.23 23.09
CA GLU A 106 -0.18 -10.99 21.90
C GLU A 106 0.41 -10.08 20.81
N GLN A 107 0.08 -8.78 20.83
CA GLN A 107 0.54 -7.80 19.85
C GLN A 107 1.86 -7.13 20.22
N ILE A 108 2.27 -7.19 21.48
CA ILE A 108 3.52 -6.62 21.98
C ILE A 108 4.32 -7.71 22.68
N GLY A 109 5.57 -7.90 22.27
CA GLY A 109 6.48 -8.80 22.94
C GLY A 109 6.95 -8.20 24.28
N ILE A 110 6.85 -8.99 25.35
CA ILE A 110 7.30 -8.63 26.71
C ILE A 110 8.53 -9.46 27.05
N GLY A 111 9.55 -8.80 27.59
CA GLY A 111 10.76 -9.44 28.06
C GLY A 111 10.58 -10.09 29.46
N GLU A 112 11.63 -10.77 29.93
CA GLU A 112 11.66 -11.38 31.27
C GLU A 112 11.56 -10.33 32.39
N ASP A 113 11.99 -9.12 32.12
CA ASP A 113 11.90 -7.94 33.00
C ASP A 113 10.49 -7.33 33.07
N GLY A 114 9.53 -7.86 32.32
CA GLY A 114 8.16 -7.34 32.24
C GLY A 114 8.01 -6.10 31.34
N LEU A 115 9.08 -5.67 30.66
CA LEU A 115 9.08 -4.51 29.77
C LEU A 115 8.96 -4.94 28.29
N PRO A 116 8.54 -4.03 27.38
CA PRO A 116 8.53 -4.31 25.95
C PRO A 116 9.93 -4.71 25.43
N ASN A 117 10.01 -5.88 24.77
CA ASN A 117 11.25 -6.37 24.18
C ASN A 117 11.51 -5.87 22.76
N GLY A 118 10.72 -4.88 22.31
CA GLY A 118 10.84 -4.26 21.00
C GLY A 118 10.09 -4.96 19.88
N ILE A 119 9.45 -6.10 20.11
CA ILE A 119 8.69 -6.84 19.09
C ILE A 119 7.24 -6.41 19.10
N PHE A 120 6.73 -6.01 17.92
CA PHE A 120 5.32 -5.65 17.69
C PHE A 120 4.72 -6.48 16.56
N ARG A 121 3.45 -6.84 16.69
CA ARG A 121 2.71 -7.68 15.75
C ARG A 121 1.38 -7.03 15.40
N GLU A 122 0.92 -7.28 14.16
CA GLU A 122 -0.39 -6.85 13.67
C GLU A 122 -0.68 -5.37 14.01
N ASN A 123 -1.83 -5.07 14.61
CA ASN A 123 -2.23 -3.71 14.97
C ASN A 123 -1.29 -3.04 16.00
N GLY A 124 -0.53 -3.82 16.76
CA GLY A 124 0.50 -3.29 17.65
C GLY A 124 1.60 -2.51 16.91
N MET A 125 1.81 -2.80 15.62
CA MET A 125 2.77 -2.09 14.78
C MET A 125 2.37 -0.62 14.55
N ASP A 126 1.10 -0.30 14.62
CA ASP A 126 0.59 1.07 14.41
C ASP A 126 1.08 2.03 15.48
N LEU A 127 1.39 1.53 16.69
CA LEU A 127 2.01 2.32 17.75
C LEU A 127 3.37 2.89 17.35
N ILE A 128 4.09 2.16 16.54
CA ILE A 128 5.39 2.57 16.02
C ILE A 128 5.21 3.43 14.77
N TYR A 129 4.45 2.94 13.78
CA TYR A 129 4.30 3.62 12.50
C TYR A 129 3.65 4.99 12.62
N SER A 130 2.69 5.18 13.55
CA SER A 130 2.07 6.48 13.79
C SER A 130 3.05 7.55 14.31
N ASN A 131 4.16 7.13 14.93
CA ASN A 131 5.19 8.01 15.47
C ASN A 131 6.36 8.24 14.51
N ILE A 132 6.46 7.49 13.41
CA ILE A 132 7.48 7.76 12.38
C ILE A 132 7.06 9.02 11.63
N PRO A 133 7.93 10.04 11.54
CA PRO A 133 7.65 11.24 10.77
C PRO A 133 7.43 10.93 9.28
N ASP A 134 6.53 11.66 8.64
CA ASP A 134 6.45 11.64 7.18
C ASP A 134 7.78 12.09 6.57
N PRO A 135 8.18 11.52 5.43
CA PRO A 135 9.29 12.02 4.66
C PRO A 135 9.08 13.49 4.28
N ASP A 136 10.14 14.27 4.27
CA ASP A 136 10.09 15.61 3.71
C ASP A 136 9.97 15.59 2.18
N LEU A 137 9.69 16.74 1.60
CA LEU A 137 9.43 16.86 0.16
C LEU A 137 10.63 16.41 -0.70
N GLU A 138 11.85 16.72 -0.29
CA GLU A 138 13.06 16.33 -1.02
C GLU A 138 13.29 14.81 -0.95
N THR A 139 12.97 14.18 0.17
CA THR A 139 13.00 12.72 0.31
C THR A 139 11.94 12.08 -0.60
N LEU A 140 10.72 12.61 -0.66
CA LEU A 140 9.69 12.12 -1.58
C LEU A 140 10.15 12.22 -3.04
N LYS A 141 10.67 13.37 -3.45
CA LYS A 141 11.20 13.60 -4.80
C LYS A 141 12.33 12.61 -5.14
N ARG A 142 13.30 12.46 -4.24
CA ARG A 142 14.41 11.50 -4.41
C ARG A 142 13.91 10.06 -4.52
N SER A 143 12.95 9.66 -3.71
CA SER A 143 12.37 8.31 -3.74
C SER A 143 11.62 8.05 -5.06
N ILE A 144 10.84 9.02 -5.55
CA ILE A 144 10.17 8.91 -6.85
C ILE A 144 11.20 8.72 -7.98
N VAL A 145 12.27 9.54 -8.01
CA VAL A 145 13.35 9.44 -9.01
C VAL A 145 14.01 8.07 -8.93
N LYS A 146 14.34 7.58 -7.74
CA LYS A 146 14.97 6.27 -7.54
C LYS A 146 14.06 5.11 -7.99
N GLY A 147 12.76 5.21 -7.69
CA GLY A 147 11.76 4.23 -8.14
C GLY A 147 11.63 4.20 -9.67
N GLN A 148 11.52 5.36 -10.33
CA GLN A 148 11.40 5.42 -11.78
C GLN A 148 12.65 4.90 -12.51
N GLU A 149 13.86 5.11 -11.98
CA GLU A 149 15.10 4.58 -12.56
C GLU A 149 15.05 3.05 -12.65
N GLN A 150 14.55 2.38 -11.60
CA GLN A 150 14.38 0.93 -11.61
C GLN A 150 13.33 0.46 -12.61
N LEU A 151 12.26 1.22 -12.80
CA LEU A 151 11.23 0.91 -13.79
C LEU A 151 11.73 1.11 -15.22
N LEU A 152 12.42 2.21 -15.50
CA LEU A 152 13.04 2.50 -16.79
C LEU A 152 14.07 1.42 -17.17
N ALA A 153 14.87 0.96 -16.21
CA ALA A 153 15.82 -0.15 -16.43
C ALA A 153 15.14 -1.46 -16.86
N LYS A 154 13.82 -1.59 -16.61
CA LYS A 154 12.99 -2.72 -17.05
C LYS A 154 12.11 -2.39 -18.26
N GLY A 155 12.31 -1.23 -18.90
CA GLY A 155 11.53 -0.79 -20.06
C GLY A 155 10.12 -0.27 -19.74
N ILE A 156 9.81 -0.01 -18.47
CA ILE A 156 8.52 0.54 -18.06
C ILE A 156 8.57 2.07 -18.17
N THR A 157 7.74 2.63 -19.04
CA THR A 157 7.72 4.07 -19.35
C THR A 157 6.45 4.78 -18.90
N ALA A 158 5.44 4.03 -18.43
CA ALA A 158 4.19 4.56 -17.90
C ALA A 158 3.63 3.66 -16.82
N VAL A 159 3.03 4.24 -15.79
CA VAL A 159 2.43 3.52 -14.66
C VAL A 159 1.13 4.17 -14.22
N GLN A 160 0.22 3.34 -13.72
CA GLN A 160 -0.82 3.75 -12.78
C GLN A 160 -0.29 3.52 -11.38
N SER A 161 -0.28 4.55 -10.54
CA SER A 161 0.30 4.50 -9.19
C SER A 161 -0.72 4.91 -8.14
N ASP A 162 -0.71 4.23 -7.00
CA ASP A 162 -1.50 4.58 -5.81
C ASP A 162 -0.53 4.92 -4.69
N ASP A 163 -0.25 6.20 -4.50
CA ASP A 163 0.82 6.66 -3.62
C ASP A 163 0.34 7.51 -2.43
N PHE A 164 -0.91 7.96 -2.42
CA PHE A 164 -1.44 8.83 -1.35
C PHE A 164 -1.37 8.19 0.04
N GLY A 165 -1.52 6.86 0.11
CA GLY A 165 -1.44 6.12 1.37
C GLY A 165 -0.04 6.02 1.98
N ASN A 166 1.02 6.41 1.26
CA ASN A 166 2.41 6.30 1.74
C ASN A 166 2.81 7.40 2.75
N VAL A 167 2.00 8.46 2.85
CA VAL A 167 2.22 9.60 3.75
C VAL A 167 0.90 10.02 4.42
N LYS A 168 0.99 10.77 5.51
CA LYS A 168 -0.20 11.30 6.21
C LYS A 168 -0.86 12.43 5.42
N ASP A 169 -0.05 13.25 4.75
CA ASP A 169 -0.48 14.39 3.93
C ASP A 169 -0.25 14.10 2.44
N TYR A 170 -1.28 13.61 1.76
CA TYR A 170 -1.24 13.31 0.32
C TYR A 170 -0.92 14.53 -0.56
N LYS A 171 -1.15 15.78 -0.08
CA LYS A 171 -0.83 17.00 -0.83
C LYS A 171 0.68 17.10 -1.11
N LYS A 172 1.52 16.58 -0.20
CA LYS A 172 2.97 16.49 -0.43
C LYS A 172 3.34 15.54 -1.57
N VAL A 173 2.58 14.46 -1.78
CA VAL A 173 2.79 13.55 -2.91
C VAL A 173 2.52 14.27 -4.22
N ILE A 174 1.40 14.98 -4.32
CA ILE A 174 1.04 15.79 -5.49
C ILE A 174 2.11 16.85 -5.76
N GLN A 175 2.55 17.54 -4.70
CA GLN A 175 3.60 18.57 -4.81
C GLN A 175 4.91 17.97 -5.33
N ALA A 176 5.34 16.82 -4.79
CA ALA A 176 6.57 16.15 -5.22
C ALA A 176 6.56 15.80 -6.71
N PHE A 177 5.46 15.22 -7.21
CA PHE A 177 5.32 14.92 -8.63
C PHE A 177 5.29 16.17 -9.51
N LYS A 178 4.52 17.20 -9.13
CA LYS A 178 4.43 18.47 -9.87
C LYS A 178 5.79 19.18 -9.94
N GLU A 179 6.56 19.19 -8.85
CA GLU A 179 7.90 19.78 -8.83
C GLU A 179 8.89 18.99 -9.70
N LEU A 180 8.90 17.67 -9.62
CA LEU A 180 9.74 16.82 -10.48
C LEU A 180 9.42 16.99 -11.96
N GLU A 181 8.14 17.15 -12.31
CA GLU A 181 7.74 17.46 -13.69
C GLU A 181 8.26 18.83 -14.13
N LYS A 182 8.07 19.88 -13.31
CA LYS A 182 8.60 21.23 -13.57
C LYS A 182 10.12 21.24 -13.72
N GLU A 183 10.81 20.45 -12.89
CA GLU A 183 12.27 20.28 -12.94
C GLU A 183 12.72 19.37 -14.09
N LYS A 184 11.82 18.81 -14.88
CA LYS A 184 12.09 17.84 -15.97
C LYS A 184 12.83 16.59 -15.49
N LYS A 185 12.64 16.22 -14.24
CA LYS A 185 13.22 15.01 -13.62
C LYS A 185 12.27 13.81 -13.64
N LEU A 186 10.98 14.02 -13.86
CA LEU A 186 10.02 12.94 -14.05
C LEU A 186 10.11 12.43 -15.49
N GLN A 187 10.62 11.22 -15.69
CA GLN A 187 10.92 10.64 -17.00
C GLN A 187 9.88 9.60 -17.46
N ILE A 188 9.09 9.06 -16.53
CA ILE A 188 8.00 8.14 -16.84
C ILE A 188 6.66 8.85 -16.73
N LYS A 189 5.64 8.36 -17.41
CA LYS A 189 4.28 8.85 -17.25
C LYS A 189 3.63 8.22 -16.02
N VAL A 190 3.10 9.05 -15.14
CA VAL A 190 2.41 8.65 -13.92
C VAL A 190 0.96 9.10 -13.97
N TYR A 191 0.08 8.13 -13.90
CA TYR A 191 -1.35 8.34 -13.68
C TYR A 191 -1.65 7.97 -12.23
N GLU A 192 -1.79 8.98 -11.38
CA GLU A 192 -2.00 8.79 -9.94
C GLU A 192 -3.44 8.38 -9.66
N GLN A 193 -3.61 7.23 -9.05
CA GLN A 193 -4.88 6.73 -8.52
C GLN A 193 -5.07 7.33 -7.13
N CYS A 194 -5.94 8.35 -7.03
CA CYS A 194 -6.10 9.18 -5.85
C CYS A 194 -6.87 8.45 -4.74
N ASN A 195 -6.17 7.92 -3.75
CA ASN A 195 -6.74 7.17 -2.65
C ASN A 195 -7.12 8.11 -1.50
N PHE A 196 -8.35 8.62 -1.52
CA PHE A 196 -8.93 9.33 -0.38
C PHE A 196 -9.64 8.32 0.54
N ARG A 197 -9.37 8.39 1.84
CA ARG A 197 -9.93 7.44 2.81
C ARG A 197 -11.42 7.63 3.03
N THR A 198 -11.95 8.83 2.77
CA THR A 198 -13.34 9.17 3.02
C THR A 198 -13.92 10.04 1.90
N LEU A 199 -15.25 10.01 1.76
CA LEU A 199 -15.98 10.91 0.87
C LEU A 199 -15.73 12.40 1.23
N SER A 200 -15.56 12.72 2.52
CA SER A 200 -15.26 14.10 2.95
C SER A 200 -13.94 14.60 2.39
N GLN A 201 -12.89 13.77 2.45
CA GLN A 201 -11.57 14.12 1.86
C GLN A 201 -11.65 14.33 0.35
N LEU A 202 -12.42 13.49 -0.37
CA LEU A 202 -12.63 13.70 -1.80
C LEU A 202 -13.33 15.03 -2.09
N LYS A 203 -14.38 15.37 -1.32
CA LYS A 203 -15.09 16.64 -1.48
C LYS A 203 -14.19 17.83 -1.22
N GLU A 204 -13.46 17.82 -0.11
CA GLU A 204 -12.49 18.87 0.26
C GLU A 204 -11.43 19.05 -0.85
N PHE A 205 -10.89 17.96 -1.36
CA PHE A 205 -9.94 18.00 -2.47
C PHE A 205 -10.53 18.65 -3.73
N LEU A 206 -11.78 18.32 -4.08
CA LEU A 206 -12.44 18.89 -5.26
C LEU A 206 -12.77 20.37 -5.10
N GLU A 207 -13.01 20.84 -3.89
CA GLU A 207 -13.26 22.24 -3.57
C GLU A 207 -11.95 23.06 -3.60
N GLU A 208 -10.86 22.53 -3.04
CA GLU A 208 -9.60 23.28 -2.89
C GLU A 208 -8.74 23.33 -4.15
N GLU A 209 -8.62 22.22 -4.87
CA GLU A 209 -7.57 22.05 -5.89
C GLU A 209 -8.04 22.33 -7.32
N GLN A 210 -9.22 22.82 -7.60
CA GLN A 210 -9.79 22.75 -8.97
C GLN A 210 -9.71 21.33 -9.60
N GLY A 211 -9.57 20.35 -8.73
CA GLY A 211 -9.80 18.95 -8.87
C GLY A 211 -8.98 18.17 -9.89
N PHE A 212 -9.39 16.95 -10.13
CA PHE A 212 -9.08 16.21 -11.34
C PHE A 212 -9.32 17.14 -12.53
N GLU A 213 -8.34 17.36 -13.41
CA GLU A 213 -8.48 18.30 -14.54
C GLU A 213 -9.83 18.07 -15.24
N ARG A 214 -10.82 18.89 -14.88
CA ARG A 214 -12.18 18.84 -15.44
C ARG A 214 -12.16 19.38 -16.87
N ASN A 215 -11.37 18.78 -17.74
CA ASN A 215 -11.45 19.08 -19.15
C ASN A 215 -12.70 18.44 -19.69
N LYS A 216 -13.75 19.24 -19.94
CA LYS A 216 -14.91 18.84 -20.73
C LYS A 216 -14.54 18.26 -22.11
N GLU A 217 -13.29 18.44 -22.55
CA GLU A 217 -12.69 17.87 -23.76
C GLU A 217 -11.98 16.52 -23.54
N GLN A 218 -11.82 16.04 -22.29
CA GLN A 218 -11.08 14.80 -21.96
C GLN A 218 -11.90 13.51 -22.01
N VAL A 219 -13.11 13.58 -22.44
CA VAL A 219 -13.92 12.39 -22.76
C VAL A 219 -13.30 11.56 -23.91
N ASN A 220 -12.31 12.08 -24.61
CA ASN A 220 -11.51 11.32 -25.58
C ASN A 220 -10.19 10.84 -24.96
N CYS A 221 -10.29 9.96 -23.94
CA CYS A 221 -9.19 9.37 -23.15
C CYS A 221 -8.03 8.77 -23.96
N GLN A 222 -8.16 8.53 -25.24
CA GLN A 222 -7.13 7.88 -26.04
C GLN A 222 -6.23 8.85 -26.84
N LYS A 223 -6.66 10.07 -27.13
CA LYS A 223 -5.86 11.00 -27.98
C LYS A 223 -4.98 12.00 -27.22
N ASP A 224 -5.34 12.35 -25.99
CA ASP A 224 -4.64 13.41 -25.24
C ASP A 224 -3.69 12.94 -24.14
N VAL A 225 -3.66 11.65 -23.79
CA VAL A 225 -2.74 11.07 -22.81
C VAL A 225 -1.28 11.35 -23.14
N TYR A 226 -0.94 11.60 -24.41
CA TYR A 226 0.43 11.80 -24.88
C TYR A 226 0.84 13.27 -24.99
N LYS A 227 -0.10 14.22 -24.86
CA LYS A 227 0.18 15.65 -25.15
C LYS A 227 0.44 16.52 -23.93
N LYS A 228 0.07 16.10 -22.72
CA LYS A 228 0.15 16.94 -21.51
C LYS A 228 0.96 16.28 -20.40
N GLY A 229 2.27 16.57 -20.32
CA GLY A 229 3.12 16.27 -19.18
C GLY A 229 3.30 14.77 -18.84
N HIS A 230 4.03 14.53 -17.75
CA HIS A 230 4.32 13.19 -17.24
C HIS A 230 3.50 12.82 -16.01
N PHE A 231 2.95 13.79 -15.28
CA PHE A 231 2.14 13.56 -14.10
C PHE A 231 0.68 13.96 -14.31
N ARG A 232 -0.23 13.08 -13.90
CA ARG A 232 -1.68 13.33 -13.91
C ARG A 232 -2.33 12.76 -12.67
N LEU A 233 -3.26 13.53 -12.10
CA LEU A 233 -4.25 13.03 -11.18
C LEU A 233 -5.32 12.27 -11.98
N GLY A 234 -5.47 11.01 -11.68
CA GLY A 234 -6.28 10.07 -12.45
C GLY A 234 -7.64 9.77 -11.87
N CYS A 235 -7.88 8.52 -11.51
CA CYS A 235 -9.15 8.07 -10.95
C CYS A 235 -9.19 8.15 -9.41
N LEU A 236 -10.40 8.07 -8.85
CA LEU A 236 -10.57 7.74 -7.44
C LEU A 236 -10.13 6.29 -7.21
N LYS A 237 -9.20 6.08 -6.27
CA LYS A 237 -8.83 4.74 -5.80
C LYS A 237 -9.58 4.38 -4.54
N ILE A 238 -10.14 3.17 -4.52
CA ILE A 238 -10.83 2.60 -3.36
C ILE A 238 -10.19 1.24 -3.04
N VAL A 239 -10.02 0.94 -1.76
CA VAL A 239 -9.64 -0.40 -1.29
C VAL A 239 -10.91 -1.10 -0.83
N GLY A 240 -11.46 -2.00 -1.68
CA GLY A 240 -12.76 -2.63 -1.42
C GLY A 240 -12.70 -3.74 -0.37
N ASP A 241 -11.66 -4.57 -0.42
CA ASP A 241 -11.43 -5.68 0.51
C ASP A 241 -9.94 -5.87 0.82
N GLY A 242 -9.60 -6.95 1.49
CA GLY A 242 -8.24 -7.28 1.88
C GLY A 242 -7.52 -8.21 0.90
N SER A 243 -6.65 -9.11 1.42
CA SER A 243 -5.81 -10.02 0.64
C SER A 243 -6.13 -11.48 0.85
N LEU A 244 -5.84 -12.33 -0.15
CA LEU A 244 -6.05 -13.78 -0.08
C LEU A 244 -5.15 -14.42 0.99
N GLY A 245 -3.89 -14.01 1.04
CA GLY A 245 -2.90 -14.54 1.98
C GLY A 245 -3.31 -14.32 3.45
N ALA A 246 -3.82 -13.15 3.79
CA ALA A 246 -4.27 -12.79 5.13
C ALA A 246 -5.68 -13.31 5.47
N ARG A 247 -6.41 -13.92 4.55
CA ARG A 247 -7.81 -14.31 4.67
C ARG A 247 -8.74 -13.13 4.96
N THR A 248 -8.43 -11.99 4.41
CA THR A 248 -9.21 -10.75 4.51
C THR A 248 -9.86 -10.35 3.18
N ALA A 249 -9.49 -10.99 2.06
CA ALA A 249 -10.25 -10.88 0.81
C ALA A 249 -11.69 -11.37 1.03
N TRP A 250 -12.67 -10.56 0.58
CA TRP A 250 -14.08 -10.86 0.86
C TRP A 250 -14.66 -11.84 -0.15
N LEU A 251 -14.90 -13.07 0.33
CA LEU A 251 -15.38 -14.19 -0.46
C LEU A 251 -16.88 -14.43 -0.26
N ARG A 252 -17.54 -14.92 -1.30
CA ARG A 252 -18.95 -15.39 -1.24
C ARG A 252 -19.13 -16.63 -0.36
N ARG A 253 -18.06 -17.42 -0.20
CA ARG A 253 -18.04 -18.62 0.63
C ARG A 253 -16.91 -18.54 1.66
N PRO A 254 -17.06 -19.18 2.82
CA PRO A 254 -15.97 -19.24 3.81
C PRO A 254 -14.69 -19.82 3.21
N TYR A 255 -13.56 -19.35 3.71
CA TYR A 255 -12.25 -19.93 3.40
C TYR A 255 -12.24 -21.43 3.75
N LYS A 256 -11.66 -22.26 2.88
CA LYS A 256 -11.59 -23.72 3.10
C LYS A 256 -10.81 -24.08 4.35
N ASP A 257 -9.75 -23.36 4.64
CA ASP A 257 -8.86 -23.53 5.79
C ASP A 257 -9.19 -22.60 6.98
N ALA A 258 -10.30 -21.85 6.92
CA ALA A 258 -10.82 -21.02 7.99
C ALA A 258 -12.35 -20.86 7.81
N LYS A 259 -13.09 -21.92 8.15
CA LYS A 259 -14.53 -22.04 7.86
C LYS A 259 -15.42 -21.01 8.57
N ASP A 260 -14.91 -20.30 9.54
CA ASP A 260 -15.55 -19.21 10.26
C ASP A 260 -15.31 -17.83 9.61
N LYS A 261 -14.50 -17.77 8.55
CA LYS A 261 -14.08 -16.50 7.90
C LYS A 261 -14.52 -16.47 6.45
N THR A 262 -15.08 -15.33 6.05
CA THR A 262 -15.37 -14.97 4.66
C THR A 262 -14.54 -13.79 4.17
N GLY A 263 -13.64 -13.24 4.99
CA GLY A 263 -12.96 -11.97 4.74
C GLY A 263 -13.80 -10.76 5.18
N ILE A 264 -13.42 -9.59 4.74
CA ILE A 264 -14.03 -8.32 5.15
C ILE A 264 -14.19 -7.37 3.95
N ALA A 265 -15.32 -6.68 3.87
CA ALA A 265 -15.44 -5.45 3.10
C ALA A 265 -14.81 -4.31 3.91
N CYS A 266 -13.96 -3.49 3.28
CA CYS A 266 -13.30 -2.37 3.97
C CYS A 266 -14.24 -1.19 4.26
N TYR A 267 -15.44 -1.20 3.69
CA TYR A 267 -16.47 -0.19 3.88
C TYR A 267 -17.80 -0.87 4.21
N ASP A 268 -18.65 -0.16 4.94
CA ASP A 268 -20.08 -0.40 4.89
C ASP A 268 -20.59 -0.22 3.45
N LEU A 269 -21.45 -1.13 2.99
CA LEU A 269 -21.83 -1.20 1.56
C LEU A 269 -22.60 0.04 1.08
N ASP A 270 -23.48 0.62 1.92
CA ASP A 270 -24.23 1.82 1.57
C ASP A 270 -23.29 3.04 1.50
N SER A 271 -22.33 3.13 2.41
CA SER A 271 -21.27 4.13 2.41
C SER A 271 -20.39 4.01 1.18
N LEU A 272 -19.99 2.79 0.81
CA LEU A 272 -19.23 2.52 -0.40
C LEU A 272 -19.99 2.98 -1.65
N TYR A 273 -21.27 2.58 -1.76
CA TYR A 273 -22.10 3.00 -2.90
C TYR A 273 -22.23 4.52 -2.98
N SER A 274 -22.49 5.19 -1.86
CA SER A 274 -22.60 6.65 -1.79
C SER A 274 -21.31 7.33 -2.23
N TYR A 275 -20.15 6.78 -1.85
CA TYR A 275 -18.84 7.28 -2.24
C TYR A 275 -18.59 7.12 -3.74
N MET A 276 -18.86 5.94 -4.28
CA MET A 276 -18.75 5.65 -5.72
C MET A 276 -19.73 6.50 -6.53
N SER A 277 -20.98 6.67 -6.07
CA SER A 277 -22.01 7.48 -6.72
C SER A 277 -21.61 8.95 -6.82
N TYR A 278 -21.04 9.49 -5.75
CA TYR A 278 -20.55 10.86 -5.76
C TYR A 278 -19.44 11.05 -6.81
N ALA A 279 -18.42 10.20 -6.79
CA ALA A 279 -17.31 10.28 -7.76
C ALA A 279 -17.81 10.13 -9.21
N HIS A 280 -18.72 9.18 -9.45
CA HIS A 280 -19.31 8.96 -10.78
C HIS A 280 -20.08 10.18 -11.27
N LYS A 281 -20.93 10.79 -10.42
CA LYS A 281 -21.69 12.01 -10.75
C LYS A 281 -20.78 13.19 -11.05
N GLU A 282 -19.66 13.29 -10.36
CA GLU A 282 -18.62 14.31 -10.63
C GLU A 282 -17.79 14.02 -11.89
N GLY A 283 -18.02 12.90 -12.59
CA GLY A 283 -17.28 12.53 -13.80
C GLY A 283 -15.88 11.97 -13.52
N ILE A 284 -15.68 11.42 -12.32
CA ILE A 284 -14.39 10.84 -11.90
C ILE A 284 -14.42 9.34 -12.12
N PRO A 285 -13.50 8.75 -12.91
CA PRO A 285 -13.34 7.31 -12.99
C PRO A 285 -12.99 6.72 -11.63
N ILE A 286 -13.36 5.47 -11.40
CA ILE A 286 -13.12 4.76 -10.14
C ILE A 286 -12.27 3.53 -10.43
N ALA A 287 -11.18 3.34 -9.67
CA ALA A 287 -10.42 2.09 -9.60
C ALA A 287 -10.61 1.48 -8.22
N ILE A 288 -11.22 0.31 -8.16
CA ILE A 288 -11.47 -0.38 -6.90
C ILE A 288 -10.65 -1.65 -6.77
N HIS A 289 -9.91 -1.79 -5.66
CA HIS A 289 -9.21 -3.02 -5.29
C HIS A 289 -10.23 -4.09 -4.92
N CYS A 290 -10.21 -5.20 -5.62
CA CYS A 290 -11.05 -6.35 -5.34
C CYS A 290 -10.25 -7.64 -5.55
N ILE A 291 -9.98 -8.35 -4.46
CA ILE A 291 -9.34 -9.67 -4.46
C ILE A 291 -10.39 -10.77 -4.41
N GLY A 292 -11.37 -10.68 -3.52
CA GLY A 292 -12.40 -11.68 -3.32
C GLY A 292 -13.58 -11.54 -4.28
N ASP A 293 -14.18 -12.67 -4.61
CA ASP A 293 -15.29 -12.77 -5.55
C ASP A 293 -16.57 -12.06 -5.08
N ALA A 294 -16.81 -11.93 -3.77
CA ALA A 294 -17.91 -11.14 -3.24
C ALA A 294 -17.69 -9.64 -3.49
N MET A 295 -16.45 -9.14 -3.30
CA MET A 295 -16.14 -7.75 -3.56
C MET A 295 -16.18 -7.42 -5.05
N ILE A 296 -15.67 -8.32 -5.91
CA ILE A 296 -15.77 -8.18 -7.37
C ILE A 296 -17.23 -8.12 -7.80
N GLU A 297 -18.08 -9.00 -7.30
CA GLU A 297 -19.51 -9.01 -7.60
C GLU A 297 -20.19 -7.71 -7.19
N THR A 298 -19.90 -7.22 -5.98
CA THR A 298 -20.43 -5.96 -5.47
C THR A 298 -20.00 -4.78 -6.34
N ALA A 299 -18.72 -4.70 -6.71
CA ALA A 299 -18.22 -3.66 -7.60
C ALA A 299 -18.91 -3.67 -8.97
N VAL A 300 -19.06 -4.85 -9.56
CA VAL A 300 -19.77 -5.03 -10.86
C VAL A 300 -21.24 -4.61 -10.77
N GLN A 301 -21.92 -4.93 -9.65
CA GLN A 301 -23.30 -4.49 -9.41
C GLN A 301 -23.39 -2.97 -9.27
N TYR A 302 -22.48 -2.38 -8.50
CA TYR A 302 -22.48 -0.94 -8.27
C TYR A 302 -22.17 -0.16 -9.55
N PHE A 303 -21.19 -0.60 -10.34
CA PHE A 303 -20.91 0.04 -11.64
C PHE A 303 -22.10 -0.03 -12.61
N ALA A 304 -22.83 -1.15 -12.65
CA ALA A 304 -24.06 -1.25 -13.43
C ALA A 304 -25.09 -0.23 -12.96
N ARG A 305 -25.36 -0.20 -11.66
CA ARG A 305 -26.33 0.71 -11.04
C ARG A 305 -25.95 2.19 -11.26
N LEU A 306 -24.67 2.54 -11.17
CA LEU A 306 -24.19 3.90 -11.45
C LEU A 306 -24.51 4.33 -12.88
N GLN A 307 -24.29 3.44 -13.84
CA GLN A 307 -24.61 3.72 -15.26
C GLN A 307 -26.10 3.77 -15.53
N GLU A 308 -26.93 3.05 -14.78
CA GLU A 308 -28.39 3.14 -14.85
C GLU A 308 -28.93 4.44 -14.26
N GLU A 309 -28.42 4.84 -13.07
CA GLU A 309 -28.88 6.04 -12.35
C GLU A 309 -28.36 7.36 -12.96
N ALA A 310 -27.17 7.36 -13.50
CA ALA A 310 -26.50 8.55 -14.06
C ALA A 310 -25.61 8.16 -15.25
N PRO A 311 -26.18 7.91 -16.45
CA PRO A 311 -25.43 7.40 -17.59
C PRO A 311 -24.21 8.27 -17.96
N LYS A 312 -23.02 7.68 -17.94
CA LYS A 312 -21.74 8.27 -18.37
C LYS A 312 -20.91 7.20 -19.09
N PRO A 313 -21.30 6.83 -20.33
CA PRO A 313 -20.67 5.71 -21.05
C PRO A 313 -19.19 5.94 -21.35
N GLU A 314 -18.74 7.19 -21.31
CA GLU A 314 -17.35 7.58 -21.45
C GLU A 314 -16.48 7.30 -20.21
N LEU A 315 -17.09 7.18 -19.03
CA LEU A 315 -16.35 6.86 -17.82
C LEU A 315 -16.02 5.37 -17.75
N ARG A 316 -14.74 5.07 -17.79
CA ARG A 316 -14.24 3.70 -17.69
C ARG A 316 -13.79 3.44 -16.26
N HIS A 317 -14.63 2.72 -15.53
CA HIS A 317 -14.29 2.24 -14.20
C HIS A 317 -13.38 1.01 -14.27
N GLU A 318 -12.64 0.74 -13.20
CA GLU A 318 -11.61 -0.29 -13.16
C GLU A 318 -11.73 -1.15 -11.92
N ILE A 319 -11.54 -2.46 -12.07
CA ILE A 319 -11.28 -3.40 -10.98
C ILE A 319 -9.78 -3.70 -10.96
N VAL A 320 -9.13 -3.41 -9.84
CA VAL A 320 -7.71 -3.72 -9.62
C VAL A 320 -7.61 -5.10 -8.97
N HIS A 321 -6.69 -5.91 -9.46
CA HIS A 321 -6.41 -7.30 -9.12
C HIS A 321 -7.38 -8.31 -9.74
N CYS A 322 -8.67 -8.30 -9.43
CA CYS A 322 -9.66 -9.24 -9.94
C CYS A 322 -9.20 -10.71 -9.77
N GLN A 323 -8.69 -11.03 -8.55
CA GLN A 323 -7.88 -12.24 -8.36
C GLN A 323 -8.74 -13.51 -8.26
N ILE A 324 -9.75 -13.53 -7.37
CA ILE A 324 -10.64 -14.67 -7.20
C ILE A 324 -11.95 -14.37 -7.93
N THR A 325 -12.17 -15.01 -9.06
CA THR A 325 -13.30 -14.71 -9.96
C THR A 325 -13.80 -15.97 -10.64
N ASP A 326 -14.95 -15.86 -11.32
CA ASP A 326 -15.55 -16.93 -12.13
C ASP A 326 -15.96 -16.41 -13.51
N LEU A 327 -16.30 -17.34 -14.39
CA LEU A 327 -16.66 -17.01 -15.76
C LEU A 327 -17.86 -16.06 -15.87
N SER A 328 -18.85 -16.19 -14.98
CA SER A 328 -20.04 -15.32 -14.95
C SER A 328 -19.65 -13.87 -14.60
N LEU A 329 -18.80 -13.68 -13.61
CA LEU A 329 -18.28 -12.36 -13.24
C LEU A 329 -17.46 -11.75 -14.38
N LEU A 330 -16.58 -12.52 -15.03
CA LEU A 330 -15.79 -12.06 -16.17
C LEU A 330 -16.67 -11.65 -17.37
N GLN A 331 -17.74 -12.40 -17.64
CA GLN A 331 -18.70 -12.04 -18.68
C GLN A 331 -19.44 -10.73 -18.36
N ARG A 332 -19.83 -10.51 -17.09
CA ARG A 332 -20.48 -9.27 -16.65
C ARG A 332 -19.50 -8.08 -16.72
N ILE A 333 -18.25 -8.25 -16.31
CA ILE A 333 -17.17 -7.26 -16.43
C ILE A 333 -17.00 -6.85 -17.90
N ALA A 334 -16.86 -7.83 -18.79
CA ALA A 334 -16.71 -7.59 -20.24
C ALA A 334 -17.92 -6.87 -20.84
N LYS A 335 -19.15 -7.31 -20.51
CA LYS A 335 -20.38 -6.70 -20.99
C LYS A 335 -20.53 -5.22 -20.60
N GLN A 336 -20.06 -4.85 -19.40
CA GLN A 336 -20.11 -3.48 -18.90
C GLN A 336 -18.92 -2.63 -19.35
N GLY A 337 -17.91 -3.19 -20.04
CA GLY A 337 -16.71 -2.47 -20.45
C GLY A 337 -15.83 -2.03 -19.28
N ILE A 338 -15.91 -2.71 -18.13
CA ILE A 338 -15.08 -2.44 -16.95
C ILE A 338 -13.64 -2.82 -17.26
N LEU A 339 -12.68 -1.94 -16.94
CA LEU A 339 -11.26 -2.24 -17.06
C LEU A 339 -10.80 -3.17 -15.91
N VAL A 340 -9.80 -3.98 -16.20
CA VAL A 340 -9.20 -4.85 -15.20
C VAL A 340 -7.67 -4.72 -15.21
N SER A 341 -7.08 -4.39 -14.08
CA SER A 341 -5.62 -4.40 -13.87
C SER A 341 -5.20 -5.64 -13.10
N ILE A 342 -4.75 -6.66 -13.81
CA ILE A 342 -4.26 -7.91 -13.20
C ILE A 342 -2.76 -7.86 -12.93
N GLN A 343 -2.29 -8.61 -11.92
CA GLN A 343 -0.89 -8.79 -11.60
C GLN A 343 -0.48 -10.25 -11.82
N PRO A 344 0.11 -10.59 -12.96
CA PRO A 344 0.55 -11.97 -13.24
C PRO A 344 1.54 -12.53 -12.20
N ILE A 345 2.24 -11.65 -11.49
CA ILE A 345 3.19 -12.03 -10.43
C ILE A 345 2.49 -12.78 -9.26
N PHE A 346 1.18 -12.60 -9.07
CA PHE A 346 0.41 -13.33 -8.05
C PHE A 346 0.44 -14.85 -8.28
N LEU A 347 0.63 -15.30 -9.52
CA LEU A 347 0.85 -16.73 -9.79
C LEU A 347 2.06 -17.28 -9.02
N ASN A 348 3.13 -16.50 -8.87
CA ASN A 348 4.31 -16.93 -8.12
C ASN A 348 4.09 -16.91 -6.59
N TYR A 349 3.36 -15.89 -6.11
CA TYR A 349 3.24 -15.66 -4.68
C TYR A 349 2.03 -16.35 -4.04
N ASP A 350 0.92 -16.49 -4.78
CA ASP A 350 -0.34 -16.96 -4.20
C ASP A 350 -0.75 -18.36 -4.73
N LEU A 351 -0.25 -18.83 -5.88
CA LEU A 351 -0.68 -20.10 -6.47
C LEU A 351 -0.63 -21.28 -5.48
N HIS A 352 0.41 -21.30 -4.65
CA HIS A 352 0.61 -22.37 -3.65
C HIS A 352 -0.39 -22.34 -2.50
N ILE A 353 -1.09 -21.22 -2.27
CA ILE A 353 -2.10 -21.07 -1.22
C ILE A 353 -3.53 -21.07 -1.75
N VAL A 354 -3.75 -20.83 -3.05
CA VAL A 354 -5.10 -20.68 -3.63
C VAL A 354 -5.98 -21.89 -3.30
N GLU A 355 -5.51 -23.12 -3.56
CA GLU A 355 -6.29 -24.33 -3.30
C GLU A 355 -6.67 -24.46 -1.83
N ALA A 356 -5.76 -24.17 -0.92
CA ALA A 356 -6.02 -24.22 0.52
C ALA A 356 -7.03 -23.14 0.96
N ARG A 357 -7.05 -21.98 0.31
CA ARG A 357 -7.92 -20.84 0.63
C ARG A 357 -9.32 -20.99 0.07
N VAL A 358 -9.45 -21.34 -1.23
CA VAL A 358 -10.72 -21.29 -1.96
C VAL A 358 -11.15 -22.63 -2.54
N GLY A 359 -10.26 -23.63 -2.61
CA GLY A 359 -10.51 -24.93 -3.20
C GLY A 359 -10.21 -24.98 -4.69
N ARG A 360 -10.47 -26.13 -5.33
CA ARG A 360 -10.22 -26.37 -6.76
C ARG A 360 -11.40 -26.01 -7.67
N GLU A 361 -12.54 -25.67 -7.09
CA GLU A 361 -13.82 -25.53 -7.81
C GLU A 361 -14.13 -24.07 -8.21
N LEU A 362 -13.17 -23.17 -8.03
CA LEU A 362 -13.28 -21.76 -8.42
C LEU A 362 -12.41 -21.48 -9.65
#